data_0e98e64781eceb0abe9d9afef6c201a8
#
_entry.id   0e98e64781eceb0abe9d9afef6c201a8
#
_cell.length_a   1.000
_cell.length_b   1.000
_cell.length_c   1.000
_cell.angle_alpha   90.00
_cell.angle_beta   90.00
_cell.angle_gamma   90.00
#
_symmetry.space_group_name_H-M   'P 1'
#
loop_
_entity.id
_entity.type
_entity.pdbx_description
1 polymer ?
#
loop_
_entity_poly.entity_id
_entity_poly.type
_entity_poly.pdbx_seq_one_letter_code
_entity_poly.pdbx_strand_id
1 'polypeptide(L)'
;TLTAYPDRLLLAENVIWSGSLARGFSSHRLTSPMTNRGASGFGPATGRKVRTMNVADCEITDGKITREWLLRDNLALATQLGVDIKDTIKSIADRFDDTLVNWLRQEFSRVQSGSAYATQAIGEHAPDAHNAFARRVLENCWINGKQRHLQADYAPYVFMQRAPTRIFSGRRETLEHYASWRQTFLDPRLCVDHVCSQPSGINSTDIAVRWSIAGTIRGNLAGLATSDAPVYLVGATHWKTLNGRIVAEWTVFDELSLAAQSMSAAI
;
A
#
# COMPACT_ATOMS: atom_id res chain seq x y z
N THR A 1 -18.70 1.08 6.01
CA THR A 1 -18.41 2.52 5.99
C THR A 1 -18.01 2.91 7.39
N LEU A 2 -16.75 3.27 7.62
CA LEU A 2 -16.31 3.86 8.90
C LEU A 2 -16.95 5.25 8.97
N THR A 3 -17.98 5.41 9.79
CA THR A 3 -18.44 6.72 10.22
C THR A 3 -17.51 7.23 11.33
N ALA A 4 -16.27 7.52 10.95
CA ALA A 4 -15.36 8.26 11.80
C ALA A 4 -15.40 9.71 11.30
N TYR A 5 -15.92 10.61 12.10
CA TYR A 5 -15.76 12.03 11.83
C TYR A 5 -14.32 12.39 12.20
N PRO A 6 -13.53 12.96 11.31
CA PRO A 6 -12.20 13.46 11.66
C PRO A 6 -12.34 14.57 12.69
N ASP A 7 -11.58 14.48 13.78
CA ASP A 7 -11.54 15.54 14.81
C ASP A 7 -10.92 16.84 14.27
N ARG A 8 -10.32 16.79 13.07
CA ARG A 8 -9.73 17.93 12.34
C ARG A 8 -9.86 17.71 10.84
N LEU A 9 -9.76 18.78 10.07
CA LEU A 9 -9.71 18.76 8.62
C LEU A 9 -8.61 17.80 8.16
N LEU A 10 -8.95 16.90 7.24
CA LEU A 10 -7.98 16.03 6.58
C LEU A 10 -7.04 16.93 5.76
N LEU A 11 -5.81 17.09 6.23
CA LEU A 11 -4.77 17.72 5.45
C LEU A 11 -3.94 16.64 4.79
N ALA A 12 -3.84 16.67 3.47
CA ALA A 12 -2.88 15.85 2.75
C ALA A 12 -1.47 16.25 3.22
N GLU A 13 -0.71 15.28 3.74
CA GLU A 13 0.67 15.52 4.15
C GLU A 13 1.59 15.70 2.95
N ASN A 14 1.27 15.02 1.85
CA ASN A 14 1.95 15.14 0.58
C ASN A 14 1.00 14.79 -0.56
N VAL A 15 1.02 15.59 -1.62
CA VAL A 15 0.32 15.36 -2.88
C VAL A 15 1.36 15.32 -3.98
N ILE A 16 1.45 14.19 -4.67
CA ILE A 16 2.34 14.02 -5.82
C ILE A 16 1.46 13.97 -7.06
N TRP A 17 1.78 14.83 -8.01
CA TRP A 17 0.96 15.06 -9.20
C TRP A 17 1.71 14.65 -10.47
N SER A 18 0.99 14.08 -11.44
CA SER A 18 1.47 13.91 -12.81
C SER A 18 0.35 14.21 -13.80
N GLY A 19 0.70 14.82 -14.94
CA GLY A 19 -0.25 15.21 -15.96
C GLY A 19 -0.86 16.59 -15.77
N SER A 20 -2.09 16.78 -16.23
CA SER A 20 -2.82 18.04 -16.21
C SER A 20 -4.20 17.88 -15.57
N LEU A 21 -4.91 19.00 -15.30
CA LEU A 21 -6.30 18.94 -14.84
C LEU A 21 -7.24 18.32 -15.87
N ALA A 22 -6.93 18.42 -17.16
CA ALA A 22 -7.71 17.77 -18.21
C ALA A 22 -7.54 16.25 -18.16
N ARG A 23 -6.31 15.77 -17.94
CA ARG A 23 -5.98 14.35 -17.72
C ARG A 23 -4.76 14.25 -16.82
N GLY A 24 -4.88 13.55 -15.72
CA GLY A 24 -3.76 13.40 -14.81
C GLY A 24 -4.04 12.41 -13.69
N PHE A 25 -3.03 12.25 -12.87
CA PHE A 25 -3.10 11.48 -11.63
C PHE A 25 -2.58 12.31 -10.48
N SER A 26 -3.16 12.10 -9.31
CA SER A 26 -2.63 12.61 -8.06
C SER A 26 -2.60 11.50 -7.02
N SER A 27 -1.49 11.38 -6.33
CA SER A 27 -1.36 10.46 -5.21
C SER A 27 -1.23 11.25 -3.92
N HIS A 28 -2.18 11.04 -3.01
CA HIS A 28 -2.33 11.78 -1.76
C HIS A 28 -1.97 10.89 -0.59
N ARG A 29 -0.98 11.28 0.19
CA ARG A 29 -0.71 10.65 1.49
C ARG A 29 -1.35 11.49 2.60
N LEU A 30 -2.16 10.83 3.42
CA LEU A 30 -3.01 11.43 4.43
C LEU A 30 -2.77 10.74 5.77
N THR A 31 -2.49 11.51 6.82
CA THR A 31 -2.57 11.00 8.20
C THR A 31 -3.78 11.60 8.89
N SER A 32 -4.67 10.74 9.38
CA SER A 32 -5.95 11.15 9.92
C SER A 32 -6.05 10.76 11.40
N PRO A 33 -6.05 11.70 12.34
CA PRO A 33 -6.50 11.44 13.69
C PRO A 33 -8.04 11.35 13.70
N MET A 34 -8.58 10.32 14.35
CA MET A 34 -10.02 10.04 14.41
C MET A 34 -10.41 9.55 15.80
N THR A 35 -11.67 9.72 16.16
CA THR A 35 -12.28 9.05 17.32
C THR A 35 -13.35 8.10 16.83
N ASN A 36 -13.29 6.84 17.24
CA ASN A 36 -14.27 5.83 16.88
C ASN A 36 -15.56 6.02 17.71
N ARG A 37 -16.49 6.84 17.23
CA ARG A 37 -17.75 7.21 17.89
C ARG A 37 -18.97 6.43 17.38
N GLY A 38 -18.81 5.65 16.30
CA GLY A 38 -19.90 4.91 15.68
C GLY A 38 -19.50 3.47 15.41
N ALA A 39 -20.49 2.61 15.17
CA ALA A 39 -20.25 1.26 14.69
C ALA A 39 -19.56 1.28 13.34
N SER A 40 -18.68 0.32 13.11
CA SER A 40 -17.85 0.22 11.89
C SER A 40 -17.71 -1.23 11.46
N GLY A 41 -16.97 -1.47 10.39
CA GLY A 41 -16.56 -2.82 9.97
C GLY A 41 -15.74 -3.59 11.01
N PHE A 42 -15.27 -2.91 12.06
CA PHE A 42 -14.53 -3.50 13.19
C PHE A 42 -15.40 -3.73 14.45
N GLY A 43 -16.71 -3.52 14.34
CA GLY A 43 -17.64 -3.70 15.45
C GLY A 43 -18.22 -2.39 16.02
N PRO A 44 -18.72 -2.40 17.27
CA PRO A 44 -19.33 -1.23 17.89
C PRO A 44 -18.32 -0.12 18.17
N ALA A 45 -18.84 1.07 18.52
CA ALA A 45 -18.01 2.22 18.91
C ALA A 45 -17.15 1.88 20.14
N THR A 46 -15.86 2.15 20.05
CA THR A 46 -14.89 1.94 21.14
C THR A 46 -14.61 3.21 21.93
N GLY A 47 -14.97 4.39 21.39
CA GLY A 47 -14.58 5.70 21.95
C GLY A 47 -13.09 6.02 21.83
N ARG A 48 -12.27 5.11 21.29
CA ARG A 48 -10.81 5.28 21.21
C ARG A 48 -10.41 6.29 20.15
N LYS A 49 -9.37 7.05 20.46
CA LYS A 49 -8.66 7.86 19.49
C LYS A 49 -7.68 7.00 18.73
N VAL A 50 -7.69 7.11 17.43
CA VAL A 50 -6.83 6.36 16.51
C VAL A 50 -6.18 7.30 15.50
N ARG A 51 -5.06 6.88 14.96
CA ARG A 51 -4.38 7.57 13.87
C ARG A 51 -4.16 6.60 12.72
N THR A 52 -4.59 6.98 11.52
CA THR A 52 -4.40 6.17 10.31
C THR A 52 -3.48 6.90 9.34
N MET A 53 -2.72 6.12 8.57
CA MET A 53 -2.05 6.58 7.37
C MET A 53 -2.75 5.95 6.18
N ASN A 54 -3.14 6.79 5.23
CA ASN A 54 -3.85 6.36 4.03
C ASN A 54 -3.12 6.91 2.81
N VAL A 55 -3.23 6.21 1.69
CA VAL A 55 -2.85 6.73 0.38
C VAL A 55 -4.06 6.64 -0.53
N ALA A 56 -4.44 7.75 -1.14
CA ALA A 56 -5.43 7.83 -2.19
C ALA A 56 -4.70 8.10 -3.51
N ASP A 57 -4.76 7.15 -4.44
CA ASP A 57 -4.24 7.29 -5.80
C ASP A 57 -5.43 7.56 -6.72
N CYS A 58 -5.49 8.77 -7.28
CA CYS A 58 -6.66 9.31 -7.96
C CYS A 58 -6.39 9.55 -9.44
N GLU A 59 -7.26 9.04 -10.30
CA GLU A 59 -7.33 9.40 -11.71
C GLU A 59 -8.21 10.63 -11.89
N ILE A 60 -7.74 11.62 -12.66
CA ILE A 60 -8.43 12.89 -12.87
C ILE A 60 -8.69 13.07 -14.36
N THR A 61 -9.94 13.42 -14.67
CA THR A 61 -10.36 13.80 -16.01
C THR A 61 -11.26 15.03 -15.90
N ASP A 62 -10.97 16.05 -16.70
CA ASP A 62 -11.69 17.33 -16.72
C ASP A 62 -11.88 17.96 -15.32
N GLY A 63 -10.79 17.96 -14.52
CA GLY A 63 -10.75 18.53 -13.17
C GLY A 63 -11.53 17.73 -12.11
N LYS A 64 -11.99 16.53 -12.43
CA LYS A 64 -12.76 15.67 -11.51
C LYS A 64 -12.04 14.35 -11.27
N ILE A 65 -12.08 13.86 -10.03
CA ILE A 65 -11.66 12.49 -9.73
C ILE A 65 -12.68 11.54 -10.36
N THR A 66 -12.22 10.72 -11.30
CA THR A 66 -13.03 9.73 -12.01
C THR A 66 -12.84 8.32 -11.47
N ARG A 67 -11.70 8.07 -10.81
CA ARG A 67 -11.38 6.81 -10.15
C ARG A 67 -10.45 7.05 -8.97
N GLU A 68 -10.63 6.29 -7.89
CA GLU A 68 -9.79 6.38 -6.70
C GLU A 68 -9.45 4.98 -6.18
N TRP A 69 -8.19 4.77 -5.84
CA TRP A 69 -7.70 3.64 -5.05
C TRP A 69 -7.29 4.14 -3.67
N LEU A 70 -8.14 3.90 -2.69
CA LEU A 70 -7.88 4.27 -1.30
C LEU A 70 -7.29 3.08 -0.55
N LEU A 71 -6.02 3.21 -0.16
CA LEU A 71 -5.27 2.21 0.59
C LEU A 71 -5.14 2.62 2.05
N ARG A 72 -5.36 1.66 2.94
CA ARG A 72 -5.33 1.86 4.39
C ARG A 72 -4.73 0.64 5.08
N ASP A 73 -3.92 0.86 6.11
CA ASP A 73 -3.48 -0.22 7.01
C ASP A 73 -4.57 -0.50 8.05
N ASN A 74 -5.45 -1.46 7.74
CA ASN A 74 -6.55 -1.84 8.61
C ASN A 74 -6.07 -2.63 9.84
N LEU A 75 -4.93 -3.33 9.78
CA LEU A 75 -4.36 -4.00 10.94
C LEU A 75 -3.92 -2.98 12.00
N ALA A 76 -3.23 -1.92 11.59
CA ALA A 76 -2.85 -0.86 12.50
C ALA A 76 -4.08 -0.15 13.11
N LEU A 77 -5.14 0.02 12.33
CA LEU A 77 -6.39 0.59 12.82
C LEU A 77 -7.08 -0.34 13.84
N ALA A 78 -7.27 -1.62 13.51
CA ALA A 78 -7.88 -2.62 14.39
C ALA A 78 -7.13 -2.75 15.74
N THR A 79 -5.80 -2.76 15.68
CA THR A 79 -4.94 -2.79 16.87
C THR A 79 -5.17 -1.58 17.77
N GLN A 80 -5.24 -0.37 17.22
CA GLN A 80 -5.51 0.86 17.98
C GLN A 80 -6.93 0.89 18.55
N LEU A 81 -7.91 0.33 17.84
CA LEU A 81 -9.28 0.17 18.34
C LEU A 81 -9.36 -0.84 19.47
N GLY A 82 -8.37 -1.72 19.63
CA GLY A 82 -8.31 -2.76 20.66
C GLY A 82 -9.34 -3.85 20.44
N VAL A 83 -9.73 -4.09 19.20
CA VAL A 83 -10.60 -5.20 18.82
C VAL A 83 -9.78 -6.48 18.70
N ASP A 84 -10.44 -7.63 18.87
CA ASP A 84 -9.80 -8.92 18.66
C ASP A 84 -9.46 -9.08 17.19
N ILE A 85 -8.18 -9.31 16.88
CA ILE A 85 -7.68 -9.38 15.50
C ILE A 85 -8.18 -10.65 14.82
N LYS A 86 -8.25 -11.78 15.52
CA LYS A 86 -8.71 -13.06 14.96
C LYS A 86 -10.19 -12.99 14.59
N ASP A 87 -11.01 -12.48 15.48
CA ASP A 87 -12.45 -12.29 15.24
C ASP A 87 -12.68 -11.26 14.13
N THR A 88 -11.86 -10.22 14.07
CA THR A 88 -11.92 -9.21 13.01
C THR A 88 -11.60 -9.83 11.63
N ILE A 89 -10.53 -10.63 11.52
CA ILE A 89 -10.18 -11.33 10.29
C ILE A 89 -11.30 -12.26 9.85
N LYS A 90 -11.84 -13.06 10.79
CA LYS A 90 -12.97 -13.94 10.52
C LYS A 90 -14.18 -13.16 10.00
N SER A 91 -14.54 -12.07 10.68
CA SER A 91 -15.66 -11.21 10.25
C SER A 91 -15.43 -10.56 8.87
N ILE A 92 -14.18 -10.30 8.47
CA ILE A 92 -13.86 -9.83 7.12
C ILE A 92 -14.02 -10.97 6.12
N ALA A 93 -13.48 -12.15 6.41
CA ALA A 93 -13.58 -13.33 5.57
C ALA A 93 -15.03 -13.76 5.32
N ASP A 94 -15.86 -13.75 6.36
CA ASP A 94 -17.30 -14.10 6.29
C ASP A 94 -18.12 -13.13 5.40
N ARG A 95 -17.56 -11.96 5.03
CA ARG A 95 -18.20 -10.97 4.14
C ARG A 95 -17.75 -11.07 2.68
N PHE A 96 -16.90 -12.03 2.35
CA PHE A 96 -16.47 -12.24 0.98
C PHE A 96 -17.63 -12.85 0.18
N ASP A 97 -18.27 -12.04 -0.64
CA ASP A 97 -19.30 -12.46 -1.59
C ASP A 97 -18.68 -12.86 -2.94
N ASP A 98 -19.48 -13.45 -3.81
CA ASP A 98 -19.06 -13.90 -5.12
C ASP A 98 -18.47 -12.76 -5.97
N THR A 99 -18.97 -11.54 -5.80
CA THR A 99 -18.49 -10.37 -6.55
C THR A 99 -17.05 -10.04 -6.16
N LEU A 100 -16.78 -9.95 -4.87
CA LEU A 100 -15.44 -9.70 -4.35
C LEU A 100 -14.48 -10.85 -4.67
N VAL A 101 -14.92 -12.10 -4.49
CA VAL A 101 -14.11 -13.30 -4.80
C VAL A 101 -13.74 -13.33 -6.29
N ASN A 102 -14.69 -13.08 -7.19
CA ASN A 102 -14.43 -13.04 -8.63
C ASN A 102 -13.47 -11.90 -9.00
N TRP A 103 -13.61 -10.73 -8.37
CA TRP A 103 -12.67 -9.63 -8.56
C TRP A 103 -11.26 -9.98 -8.07
N LEU A 104 -11.12 -10.58 -6.90
CA LEU A 104 -9.82 -11.04 -6.37
C LEU A 104 -9.14 -12.04 -7.31
N ARG A 105 -9.89 -13.01 -7.86
CA ARG A 105 -9.40 -13.98 -8.84
C ARG A 105 -8.93 -13.33 -10.15
N GLN A 106 -9.67 -12.36 -10.63
CA GLN A 106 -9.29 -11.59 -11.83
C GLN A 106 -8.01 -10.80 -11.60
N GLU A 107 -7.90 -10.10 -10.47
CA GLU A 107 -6.71 -9.33 -10.12
C GLU A 107 -5.50 -10.23 -9.87
N PHE A 108 -5.67 -11.35 -9.18
CA PHE A 108 -4.63 -12.36 -9.02
C PHE A 108 -4.10 -12.84 -10.38
N SER A 109 -5.01 -13.23 -11.29
CA SER A 109 -4.66 -13.70 -12.64
C SER A 109 -3.97 -12.61 -13.46
N ARG A 110 -4.43 -11.35 -13.35
CA ARG A 110 -3.82 -10.19 -14.00
C ARG A 110 -2.35 -10.03 -13.58
N VAL A 111 -2.10 -10.04 -12.28
CA VAL A 111 -0.73 -9.87 -11.74
C VAL A 111 0.15 -11.07 -12.10
N GLN A 112 -0.37 -12.29 -12.01
CA GLN A 112 0.37 -13.51 -12.38
C GLN A 112 0.76 -13.51 -13.85
N SER A 113 -0.08 -12.96 -14.75
CA SER A 113 0.24 -12.81 -16.17
C SER A 113 1.21 -11.64 -16.47
N GLY A 114 1.55 -10.82 -15.47
CA GLY A 114 2.38 -9.62 -15.65
C GLY A 114 1.66 -8.47 -16.35
N SER A 115 0.32 -8.51 -16.47
CA SER A 115 -0.46 -7.48 -17.14
C SER A 115 -0.61 -6.25 -16.24
N ALA A 116 -0.17 -5.09 -16.74
CA ALA A 116 -0.40 -3.81 -16.07
C ALA A 116 -1.88 -3.41 -16.14
N TYR A 117 -2.31 -2.54 -15.22
CA TYR A 117 -3.66 -1.98 -15.28
C TYR A 117 -3.87 -1.16 -16.56
N ALA A 118 -5.00 -1.36 -17.24
CA ALA A 118 -5.30 -0.71 -18.51
C ALA A 118 -5.37 0.84 -18.44
N THR A 119 -5.50 1.40 -17.25
CA THR A 119 -5.50 2.85 -16.99
C THR A 119 -4.16 3.53 -17.24
N GLN A 120 -3.06 2.78 -17.32
CA GLN A 120 -1.76 3.34 -17.68
C GLN A 120 -1.70 3.92 -19.10
N ALA A 121 -2.69 3.61 -19.95
CA ALA A 121 -2.74 4.10 -21.33
C ALA A 121 -3.29 5.53 -21.48
N ILE A 122 -3.74 6.20 -20.40
CA ILE A 122 -4.59 7.39 -20.52
C ILE A 122 -4.01 8.65 -19.86
N GLY A 123 -2.79 8.66 -19.36
CA GLY A 123 -2.25 9.83 -18.68
C GLY A 123 -0.81 10.16 -19.02
N GLU A 124 -0.38 11.37 -18.74
CA GLU A 124 1.03 11.71 -18.68
C GLU A 124 1.63 10.95 -17.49
N HIS A 125 2.46 9.98 -17.79
CA HIS A 125 3.14 9.16 -16.79
C HIS A 125 4.35 9.91 -16.22
N ALA A 126 4.82 9.46 -15.06
CA ALA A 126 6.14 9.82 -14.60
C ALA A 126 7.19 9.54 -15.70
N PRO A 127 8.28 10.31 -15.77
CA PRO A 127 9.38 10.05 -16.70
C PRO A 127 9.83 8.59 -16.68
N ASP A 128 10.22 8.04 -17.82
CA ASP A 128 10.64 6.64 -17.96
C ASP A 128 11.71 6.24 -16.94
N ALA A 129 12.63 7.14 -16.61
CA ALA A 129 13.64 6.92 -15.59
C ALA A 129 13.05 6.67 -14.20
N HIS A 130 11.97 7.37 -13.82
CA HIS A 130 11.28 7.18 -12.55
C HIS A 130 10.43 5.89 -12.54
N ASN A 131 9.82 5.55 -13.68
CA ASN A 131 9.15 4.26 -13.85
C ASN A 131 10.13 3.09 -13.71
N ALA A 132 11.28 3.17 -14.36
CA ALA A 132 12.34 2.15 -14.29
C ALA A 132 12.93 2.06 -12.86
N PHE A 133 13.12 3.21 -12.19
CA PHE A 133 13.56 3.26 -10.80
C PHE A 133 12.55 2.57 -9.88
N ALA A 134 11.28 2.95 -9.97
CA ALA A 134 10.21 2.40 -9.14
C ALA A 134 10.09 0.87 -9.28
N ARG A 135 10.06 0.38 -10.52
CA ARG A 135 10.04 -1.06 -10.81
C ARG A 135 11.23 -1.77 -10.19
N ARG A 136 12.45 -1.28 -10.44
CA ARG A 136 13.68 -1.90 -9.93
C ARG A 136 13.69 -1.96 -8.41
N VAL A 137 13.31 -0.87 -7.73
CA VAL A 137 13.30 -0.82 -6.26
C VAL A 137 12.26 -1.80 -5.70
N LEU A 138 11.02 -1.75 -6.19
CA LEU A 138 9.97 -2.65 -5.72
C LEU A 138 10.28 -4.13 -5.99
N GLU A 139 10.78 -4.47 -7.18
CA GLU A 139 11.21 -5.83 -7.48
C GLU A 139 12.31 -6.32 -6.53
N ASN A 140 13.26 -5.46 -6.18
CA ASN A 140 14.30 -5.83 -5.23
C ASN A 140 13.78 -5.90 -3.80
N CYS A 141 12.86 -5.02 -3.40
CA CYS A 141 12.23 -5.05 -2.07
C CYS A 141 11.40 -6.31 -1.86
N TRP A 142 10.51 -6.63 -2.81
CA TRP A 142 9.47 -7.63 -2.64
C TRP A 142 9.82 -9.01 -3.21
N ILE A 143 10.65 -9.07 -4.27
CA ILE A 143 10.90 -10.30 -5.02
C ILE A 143 12.35 -10.77 -4.88
N ASN A 144 13.28 -9.99 -5.42
CA ASN A 144 14.66 -10.47 -5.65
C ASN A 144 15.58 -10.39 -4.44
N GLY A 145 15.41 -9.40 -3.57
CA GLY A 145 16.27 -9.18 -2.40
C GLY A 145 17.73 -8.87 -2.73
N LYS A 146 18.03 -8.34 -3.94
CA LYS A 146 19.42 -8.06 -4.37
C LYS A 146 20.04 -6.96 -3.50
N GLN A 147 20.74 -7.37 -2.44
CA GLN A 147 21.27 -6.51 -1.39
C GLN A 147 22.10 -5.34 -1.92
N ARG A 148 22.96 -5.58 -2.93
CA ARG A 148 23.82 -4.53 -3.51
C ARG A 148 22.98 -3.41 -4.16
N HIS A 149 21.88 -3.75 -4.86
CA HIS A 149 20.99 -2.76 -5.47
C HIS A 149 20.22 -1.99 -4.40
N LEU A 150 19.66 -2.68 -3.42
CA LEU A 150 18.96 -2.03 -2.30
C LEU A 150 19.89 -1.10 -1.50
N GLN A 151 21.16 -1.47 -1.32
CA GLN A 151 22.14 -0.59 -0.69
C GLN A 151 22.49 0.65 -1.53
N ALA A 152 22.41 0.57 -2.85
CA ALA A 152 22.59 1.71 -3.73
C ALA A 152 21.37 2.63 -3.77
N ASP A 153 20.17 2.05 -3.76
CA ASP A 153 18.91 2.78 -3.90
C ASP A 153 18.48 3.49 -2.61
N TYR A 154 18.79 2.93 -1.43
CA TYR A 154 18.43 3.51 -0.13
C TYR A 154 19.59 4.24 0.53
N ALA A 155 19.35 5.44 1.04
CA ALA A 155 20.32 6.15 1.87
C ALA A 155 20.55 5.40 3.19
N PRO A 156 21.77 5.48 3.79
CA PRO A 156 22.04 4.80 5.07
C PRO A 156 21.10 5.22 6.21
N TYR A 157 20.62 6.45 6.16
CA TYR A 157 19.78 7.12 7.17
C TYR A 157 18.30 7.20 6.75
N VAL A 158 17.83 6.37 5.82
CA VAL A 158 16.45 6.39 5.37
C VAL A 158 15.48 6.26 6.55
N PHE A 159 14.39 7.04 6.48
CA PHE A 159 13.23 6.90 7.35
C PHE A 159 12.15 6.12 6.59
N MET A 160 11.61 5.07 7.18
CA MET A 160 10.48 4.34 6.62
C MET A 160 9.31 4.29 7.59
N GLN A 161 8.11 4.55 7.10
CA GLN A 161 6.87 4.43 7.86
C GLN A 161 5.87 3.55 7.10
N ARG A 162 5.43 2.46 7.76
CA ARG A 162 4.42 1.53 7.26
C ARG A 162 3.00 1.86 7.77
N ALA A 163 2.95 2.39 9.00
CA ALA A 163 1.74 2.83 9.68
C ALA A 163 2.14 3.87 10.72
N PRO A 164 1.21 4.62 11.31
CA PRO A 164 1.55 5.60 12.33
C PRO A 164 2.37 5.04 13.50
N THR A 165 2.25 3.74 13.78
CA THR A 165 2.93 3.04 14.87
C THR A 165 4.08 2.14 14.41
N ARG A 166 4.34 2.03 13.09
CA ARG A 166 5.38 1.17 12.51
C ARG A 166 6.39 2.01 11.75
N ILE A 167 7.44 2.40 12.44
CA ILE A 167 8.54 3.23 11.93
C ILE A 167 9.83 2.42 11.97
N PHE A 168 10.60 2.52 10.90
CA PHE A 168 11.92 1.89 10.76
C PHE A 168 12.95 2.99 10.50
N SER A 169 14.07 2.94 11.23
CA SER A 169 15.11 3.95 11.17
C SER A 169 16.38 3.36 10.57
N GLY A 170 16.81 3.95 9.47
CA GLY A 170 17.99 3.51 8.74
C GLY A 170 17.76 2.34 7.81
N ARG A 171 18.66 2.22 6.86
CA ARG A 171 18.58 1.25 5.77
C ARG A 171 18.50 -0.20 6.26
N ARG A 172 19.20 -0.55 7.33
CA ARG A 172 19.21 -1.91 7.85
C ARG A 172 17.81 -2.37 8.24
N GLU A 173 17.12 -1.63 9.11
CA GLU A 173 15.79 -1.99 9.57
C GLU A 173 14.77 -2.03 8.42
N THR A 174 14.86 -1.06 7.50
CA THR A 174 14.00 -1.01 6.30
C THR A 174 14.17 -2.27 5.44
N LEU A 175 15.42 -2.70 5.20
CA LEU A 175 15.68 -3.88 4.36
C LEU A 175 15.36 -5.20 5.07
N GLU A 176 15.55 -5.29 6.39
CA GLU A 176 15.13 -6.42 7.22
C GLU A 176 13.61 -6.59 7.19
N HIS A 177 12.84 -5.48 7.23
CA HIS A 177 11.39 -5.50 7.06
C HIS A 177 10.98 -6.13 5.72
N TYR A 178 11.55 -5.69 4.61
CA TYR A 178 11.27 -6.30 3.31
C TYR A 178 11.73 -7.76 3.21
N ALA A 179 12.85 -8.11 3.86
CA ALA A 179 13.32 -9.49 3.89
C ALA A 179 12.33 -10.43 4.58
N SER A 180 11.68 -9.98 5.67
CA SER A 180 10.63 -10.77 6.34
C SER A 180 9.42 -10.99 5.44
N TRP A 181 8.99 -9.97 4.66
CA TRP A 181 7.90 -10.12 3.72
C TRP A 181 8.20 -11.07 2.58
N ARG A 182 9.42 -11.05 2.03
CA ARG A 182 9.82 -12.03 0.98
C ARG A 182 9.75 -13.47 1.46
N GLN A 183 9.97 -13.72 2.75
CA GLN A 183 9.84 -15.06 3.33
C GLN A 183 8.39 -15.51 3.50
N THR A 184 7.46 -14.56 3.54
CA THR A 184 6.02 -14.82 3.70
C THR A 184 5.35 -15.24 2.39
N PHE A 185 5.91 -14.85 1.24
CA PHE A 185 5.36 -15.19 -0.07
C PHE A 185 6.12 -16.32 -0.76
N LEU A 186 5.36 -17.27 -1.32
CA LEU A 186 5.81 -18.25 -2.32
C LEU A 186 5.45 -17.73 -3.71
N ASP A 187 6.43 -17.80 -4.63
CA ASP A 187 6.26 -17.45 -6.05
C ASP A 187 5.55 -16.12 -6.31
N PRO A 188 5.95 -15.03 -5.61
CA PRO A 188 5.29 -13.75 -5.78
C PRO A 188 5.58 -13.16 -7.15
N ARG A 189 4.53 -12.59 -7.76
CA ARG A 189 4.62 -11.71 -8.92
C ARG A 189 4.25 -10.31 -8.51
N LEU A 190 4.97 -9.32 -9.04
CA LEU A 190 4.73 -7.91 -8.78
C LEU A 190 4.41 -7.18 -10.09
N CYS A 191 3.36 -6.37 -10.05
CA CYS A 191 3.07 -5.38 -11.08
C CYS A 191 3.20 -3.98 -10.48
N VAL A 192 3.84 -3.07 -11.22
CA VAL A 192 3.77 -1.63 -10.97
C VAL A 192 2.57 -1.12 -11.75
N ASP A 193 1.53 -0.72 -11.01
CA ASP A 193 0.25 -0.35 -11.60
C ASP A 193 0.19 1.13 -12.01
N HIS A 194 0.87 2.01 -11.26
CA HIS A 194 0.92 3.44 -11.56
C HIS A 194 2.14 4.08 -10.89
N VAL A 195 2.73 5.07 -11.57
CA VAL A 195 3.82 5.90 -11.02
C VAL A 195 3.53 7.36 -11.33
N CYS A 196 3.53 8.20 -10.32
CA CYS A 196 3.63 9.65 -10.48
C CYS A 196 4.87 10.20 -9.76
N SER A 197 5.37 11.34 -10.25
CA SER A 197 6.54 11.96 -9.66
C SER A 197 6.56 13.46 -9.89
N GLN A 198 7.17 14.18 -8.96
CA GLN A 198 7.37 15.62 -9.08
C GLN A 198 8.70 16.03 -8.42
N PRO A 199 9.38 17.07 -8.93
CA PRO A 199 10.50 17.69 -8.24
C PRO A 199 10.06 18.21 -6.86
N SER A 200 10.86 18.00 -5.83
CA SER A 200 10.56 18.45 -4.45
C SER A 200 11.71 19.24 -3.81
N GLY A 201 12.65 19.69 -4.61
CA GLY A 201 13.79 20.49 -4.20
C GLY A 201 15.02 20.26 -5.09
N ILE A 202 16.15 20.82 -4.71
CA ILE A 202 17.41 20.62 -5.44
C ILE A 202 17.84 19.15 -5.32
N ASN A 203 17.99 18.47 -6.46
CA ASN A 203 18.33 17.04 -6.55
C ASN A 203 17.36 16.14 -5.75
N SER A 204 16.15 16.59 -5.48
CA SER A 204 15.11 15.87 -4.74
C SER A 204 13.88 15.67 -5.61
N THR A 205 13.33 14.45 -5.55
CA THR A 205 12.11 14.07 -6.26
C THR A 205 11.21 13.28 -5.31
N ASP A 206 9.93 13.63 -5.30
CA ASP A 206 8.91 12.80 -4.68
C ASP A 206 8.33 11.87 -5.74
N ILE A 207 8.24 10.58 -5.42
CA ILE A 207 7.74 9.53 -6.31
C ILE A 207 6.65 8.77 -5.57
N ALA A 208 5.47 8.66 -6.16
CA ALA A 208 4.39 7.81 -5.68
C ALA A 208 4.20 6.63 -6.63
N VAL A 209 3.99 5.45 -6.05
CA VAL A 209 3.82 4.20 -6.81
C VAL A 209 2.64 3.44 -6.23
N ARG A 210 1.68 3.05 -7.07
CA ARG A 210 0.72 2.01 -6.76
C ARG A 210 1.20 0.71 -7.40
N TRP A 211 1.15 -0.36 -6.63
CA TRP A 211 1.66 -1.67 -7.03
C TRP A 211 0.76 -2.79 -6.52
N SER A 212 0.86 -3.94 -7.17
CA SER A 212 0.12 -5.15 -6.80
C SER A 212 1.06 -6.35 -6.72
N ILE A 213 0.78 -7.26 -5.79
CA ILE A 213 1.47 -8.56 -5.66
C ILE A 213 0.41 -9.66 -5.68
N ALA A 214 0.68 -10.72 -6.41
CA ALA A 214 -0.05 -11.97 -6.36
C ALA A 214 0.93 -13.12 -6.10
N GLY A 215 0.58 -14.01 -5.19
CA GLY A 215 1.42 -15.15 -4.81
C GLY A 215 0.73 -16.00 -3.76
N THR A 216 1.38 -17.05 -3.32
CA THR A 216 0.90 -17.89 -2.23
C THR A 216 1.50 -17.39 -0.92
N ILE A 217 0.67 -17.15 0.09
CA ILE A 217 1.13 -16.73 1.41
C ILE A 217 1.30 -17.92 2.34
N ARG A 218 2.36 -17.91 3.16
CA ARG A 218 2.63 -18.96 4.15
C ARG A 218 3.19 -18.38 5.45
N GLY A 219 3.12 -19.17 6.51
CA GLY A 219 3.71 -18.81 7.80
C GLY A 219 2.73 -18.13 8.72
N ASN A 220 3.12 -16.99 9.29
CA ASN A 220 2.31 -16.25 10.25
C ASN A 220 2.03 -14.84 9.72
N LEU A 221 0.76 -14.47 9.65
CA LEU A 221 0.31 -13.15 9.26
C LEU A 221 -0.67 -12.59 10.29
N ALA A 222 -0.42 -11.37 10.74
CA ALA A 222 -1.23 -10.70 11.77
C ALA A 222 -1.43 -11.55 13.06
N GLY A 223 -0.44 -12.38 13.42
CA GLY A 223 -0.50 -13.24 14.58
C GLY A 223 -1.23 -14.58 14.37
N LEU A 224 -1.67 -14.87 13.14
CA LEU A 224 -2.33 -16.12 12.79
C LEU A 224 -1.44 -16.95 11.88
N ALA A 225 -1.42 -18.28 12.09
CA ALA A 225 -0.84 -19.21 11.13
C ALA A 225 -1.71 -19.18 9.85
N THR A 226 -1.06 -18.99 8.71
CA THR A 226 -1.72 -19.07 7.40
C THR A 226 -1.55 -20.48 6.83
N SER A 227 -2.58 -20.98 6.14
CA SER A 227 -2.43 -22.08 5.19
C SER A 227 -1.81 -21.54 3.91
N ASP A 228 -1.11 -22.38 3.15
CA ASP A 228 -0.63 -22.02 1.83
C ASP A 228 -1.83 -21.68 0.94
N ALA A 229 -2.12 -20.39 0.78
CA ALA A 229 -3.27 -19.90 0.04
C ALA A 229 -2.87 -18.82 -0.95
N PRO A 230 -3.42 -18.85 -2.17
CA PRO A 230 -3.28 -17.74 -3.11
C PRO A 230 -3.87 -16.45 -2.54
N VAL A 231 -3.16 -15.34 -2.69
CA VAL A 231 -3.60 -14.03 -2.23
C VAL A 231 -3.21 -12.93 -3.21
N TYR A 232 -4.03 -11.89 -3.24
CA TYR A 232 -3.79 -10.65 -3.96
C TYR A 232 -3.60 -9.50 -2.97
N LEU A 233 -2.57 -8.71 -3.18
CA LEU A 233 -2.25 -7.54 -2.40
C LEU A 233 -2.10 -6.32 -3.30
N VAL A 234 -2.75 -5.23 -2.96
CA VAL A 234 -2.50 -3.91 -3.53
C VAL A 234 -1.87 -3.02 -2.47
N GLY A 235 -0.86 -2.26 -2.87
CA GLY A 235 -0.17 -1.31 -2.01
C GLY A 235 0.19 -0.02 -2.71
N ALA A 236 0.51 0.99 -1.93
CA ALA A 236 1.08 2.24 -2.40
C ALA A 236 2.31 2.61 -1.59
N THR A 237 3.28 3.17 -2.28
CA THR A 237 4.53 3.64 -1.69
C THR A 237 4.82 5.06 -2.18
N HIS A 238 5.08 5.97 -1.25
CA HIS A 238 5.62 7.28 -1.53
C HIS A 238 7.08 7.32 -1.10
N TRP A 239 7.95 7.72 -2.00
CA TRP A 239 9.36 7.96 -1.73
C TRP A 239 9.69 9.43 -1.84
N LYS A 240 10.55 9.89 -0.95
CA LYS A 240 11.36 11.08 -1.15
C LYS A 240 12.77 10.65 -1.51
N THR A 241 13.24 11.10 -2.67
CA THR A 241 14.62 10.84 -3.10
C THR A 241 15.48 12.10 -2.96
N LEU A 242 16.76 11.91 -2.68
CA LEU A 242 17.77 12.95 -2.68
C LEU A 242 19.05 12.39 -3.33
N ASN A 243 19.57 13.09 -4.34
CA ASN A 243 20.70 12.62 -5.13
C ASN A 243 20.54 11.17 -5.63
N GLY A 244 19.32 10.82 -6.09
CA GLY A 244 19.00 9.51 -6.64
C GLY A 244 18.84 8.38 -5.61
N ARG A 245 18.84 8.69 -4.29
CA ARG A 245 18.64 7.71 -3.22
C ARG A 245 17.39 8.01 -2.42
N ILE A 246 16.69 6.98 -2.00
CA ILE A 246 15.53 7.08 -1.11
C ILE A 246 16.00 7.50 0.28
N VAL A 247 15.53 8.65 0.75
CA VAL A 247 15.81 9.20 2.07
C VAL A 247 14.61 9.08 3.01
N ALA A 248 13.40 8.98 2.45
CA ALA A 248 12.20 8.68 3.22
C ALA A 248 11.24 7.82 2.38
N GLU A 249 10.52 6.94 3.06
CA GLU A 249 9.54 6.03 2.48
C GLU A 249 8.28 5.96 3.34
N TRP A 250 7.13 5.97 2.70
CA TRP A 250 5.81 5.70 3.30
C TRP A 250 5.12 4.64 2.47
N THR A 251 4.91 3.46 3.05
CA THR A 251 4.32 2.31 2.35
C THR A 251 3.07 1.86 3.08
N VAL A 252 1.95 1.75 2.34
CA VAL A 252 0.65 1.32 2.87
C VAL A 252 0.13 0.12 2.10
N PHE A 253 -0.27 -0.90 2.82
CA PHE A 253 -1.06 -2.03 2.33
C PHE A 253 -1.81 -2.70 3.49
N ASP A 254 -2.80 -3.54 3.18
CA ASP A 254 -3.69 -4.11 4.19
C ASP A 254 -3.36 -5.57 4.53
N GLU A 255 -2.72 -5.78 5.67
CA GLU A 255 -2.39 -7.12 6.20
C GLU A 255 -3.64 -7.90 6.65
N LEU A 256 -4.69 -7.20 7.13
CA LEU A 256 -5.93 -7.89 7.51
C LEU A 256 -6.64 -8.51 6.31
N SER A 257 -6.63 -7.80 5.17
CA SER A 257 -7.19 -8.33 3.92
C SER A 257 -6.46 -9.60 3.48
N LEU A 258 -5.12 -9.63 3.56
CA LEU A 258 -4.34 -10.83 3.24
C LEU A 258 -4.69 -12.01 4.15
N ALA A 259 -4.79 -11.76 5.46
CA ALA A 259 -5.15 -12.79 6.42
C ALA A 259 -6.58 -13.33 6.19
N ALA A 260 -7.52 -12.45 5.84
CA ALA A 260 -8.89 -12.84 5.51
C ALA A 260 -8.97 -13.67 4.22
N GLN A 261 -8.20 -13.30 3.18
CA GLN A 261 -8.10 -14.10 1.95
C GLN A 261 -7.53 -15.48 2.22
N SER A 262 -6.47 -15.59 3.03
CA SER A 262 -5.88 -16.88 3.41
C SER A 262 -6.85 -17.74 4.22
N MET A 263 -7.65 -17.13 5.10
CA MET A 263 -8.64 -17.84 5.92
C MET A 263 -9.82 -18.35 5.10
N SER A 264 -10.29 -17.55 4.13
CA SER A 264 -11.46 -17.89 3.30
C SER A 264 -11.14 -18.80 2.13
N ALA A 265 -9.84 -19.00 1.80
CA ALA A 265 -9.40 -19.64 0.54
C ALA A 265 -10.14 -19.06 -0.68
N ALA A 266 -10.22 -17.73 -0.76
CA ALA A 266 -11.08 -16.99 -1.71
C ALA A 266 -10.59 -17.08 -3.16
N ILE A 267 -9.29 -17.31 -3.41
CA ILE A 267 -8.69 -17.32 -4.75
C ILE A 267 -8.42 -18.74 -5.22
#